data_6f7db0856ce873f2858787ec85c35e35
#
_entry.id   6f7db0856ce873f2858787ec85c35e35
#
_cell.length_a   1.000
_cell.length_b   1.000
_cell.length_c   1.000
_cell.angle_alpha   90.00
_cell.angle_beta   90.00
_cell.angle_gamma   90.00
#
_symmetry.space_group_name_H-M   'P 1'
#
loop_
_entity.id
_entity.type
_entity.pdbx_description
1 polymer ?
#
loop_
_entity_poly.entity_id
_entity_poly.type
_entity_poly.pdbx_seq_one_letter_code
_entity_poly.pdbx_strand_id
1 'polypeptide(L)'
;GVRLVGSEMCIRDRTVTVMAVTISNASCTLDEYNPSGYTMDALSASVEGYQTILNNVYFGMERALYGYGQFMQMTEGGTDIWTSQKNGDNLYLKYGMGSDFANNMMANTLNCCYDGICYCNQAIVQANKVPFTTEEEKNQKVAEAHFMRAVYYYNLVEQLGGVTLQMSPVEDVDLHPGKDTPLDIYEKCIIPDLEFAVQWLPVEERTTRPSKKSAMGMLARACLQSIEYDSSKKYAQRALEVAKEMVEDCKAGGAALGVYMYDNIEDVFAESNNFENKEALWKHRYVVGGVSNQAWIMNQNNEQFYCPLTAFSAIVFKTDIHSGNKYLSLIHI
;
A
#
# COMPACT_ATOMS: atom_id res chain seq x y z
N GLY A 1 -17.73 72.92 -29.45
CA GLY A 1 -17.87 71.51 -29.49
C GLY A 1 -16.99 70.76 -28.52
N VAL A 2 -16.89 71.17 -27.25
CA VAL A 2 -16.06 70.38 -26.29
C VAL A 2 -16.78 70.22 -24.93
N ARG A 3 -18.05 69.88 -24.95
CA ARG A 3 -18.80 69.71 -23.67
C ARG A 3 -19.69 68.48 -23.53
N LEU A 4 -19.59 67.54 -24.47
CA LEU A 4 -20.41 66.32 -24.41
C LEU A 4 -19.64 65.00 -24.16
N VAL A 5 -18.30 65.03 -24.13
CA VAL A 5 -17.47 63.83 -23.97
C VAL A 5 -17.35 63.42 -22.50
N GLY A 6 -17.51 64.35 -21.53
CA GLY A 6 -17.34 64.05 -20.11
C GLY A 6 -18.53 63.34 -19.43
N SER A 7 -19.76 63.55 -19.92
CA SER A 7 -20.95 62.94 -19.29
C SER A 7 -21.21 61.49 -19.76
N GLU A 8 -20.85 61.18 -21.00
CA GLU A 8 -21.00 59.80 -21.47
C GLU A 8 -19.94 58.82 -20.93
N MET A 9 -18.73 59.35 -20.68
CA MET A 9 -17.69 58.52 -20.01
C MET A 9 -18.05 58.19 -18.55
N CYS A 10 -18.64 59.15 -17.81
CA CYS A 10 -19.07 58.88 -16.46
C CYS A 10 -20.26 57.88 -16.36
N ILE A 11 -21.14 57.86 -17.39
CA ILE A 11 -22.25 56.91 -17.41
C ILE A 11 -21.73 55.50 -17.80
N ARG A 12 -20.77 55.42 -18.72
CA ARG A 12 -20.14 54.15 -19.09
C ARG A 12 -19.33 53.53 -17.95
N ASP A 13 -18.56 54.34 -17.24
CA ASP A 13 -17.80 53.87 -16.07
C ASP A 13 -18.69 53.42 -14.92
N ARG A 14 -19.83 54.10 -14.66
CA ARG A 14 -20.78 53.69 -13.65
C ARG A 14 -21.50 52.41 -14.01
N THR A 15 -21.84 52.20 -15.30
CA THR A 15 -22.47 50.97 -15.74
C THR A 15 -21.51 49.80 -15.73
N VAL A 16 -20.25 50.00 -16.10
CA VAL A 16 -19.20 48.97 -16.01
C VAL A 16 -18.89 48.62 -14.56
N THR A 17 -18.82 49.61 -13.67
CA THR A 17 -18.59 49.40 -12.24
C THR A 17 -19.78 48.65 -11.57
N VAL A 18 -21.02 49.01 -11.91
CA VAL A 18 -22.21 48.28 -11.42
C VAL A 18 -22.28 46.86 -11.99
N MET A 19 -21.95 46.65 -13.26
CA MET A 19 -21.82 45.29 -13.82
C MET A 19 -20.68 44.49 -13.18
N ALA A 20 -19.52 45.11 -12.94
CA ALA A 20 -18.39 44.43 -12.28
C ALA A 20 -18.74 44.04 -10.81
N VAL A 21 -19.45 44.92 -10.07
CA VAL A 21 -19.89 44.64 -8.70
C VAL A 21 -21.01 43.57 -8.67
N THR A 22 -21.90 43.56 -9.67
CA THR A 22 -22.92 42.52 -9.74
C THR A 22 -22.36 41.16 -10.18
N ILE A 23 -21.31 41.13 -11.00
CA ILE A 23 -20.63 39.88 -11.37
C ILE A 23 -19.78 39.35 -10.19
N SER A 24 -19.19 40.22 -9.39
CA SER A 24 -18.41 39.79 -8.20
C SER A 24 -19.30 39.30 -7.03
N ASN A 25 -20.60 39.61 -7.03
CA ASN A 25 -21.56 39.07 -6.07
C ASN A 25 -22.36 37.86 -6.57
N ALA A 26 -22.20 37.46 -7.84
CA ALA A 26 -22.58 36.14 -8.27
C ALA A 26 -21.54 35.14 -7.72
N SER A 27 -21.61 34.89 -6.41
CA SER A 27 -21.06 33.67 -5.84
C SER A 27 -21.75 32.52 -6.57
N CYS A 28 -21.11 32.03 -7.63
CA CYS A 28 -21.44 30.72 -8.12
C CYS A 28 -21.13 29.79 -6.95
N THR A 29 -22.14 29.29 -6.29
CA THR A 29 -22.02 28.03 -5.61
C THR A 29 -21.70 27.05 -6.72
N LEU A 30 -20.39 26.80 -6.92
CA LEU A 30 -19.92 25.68 -7.70
C LEU A 30 -20.27 24.45 -6.88
N ASP A 31 -21.53 24.05 -6.98
CA ASP A 31 -21.89 22.70 -6.65
C ASP A 31 -21.10 21.82 -7.62
N GLU A 32 -20.09 21.15 -7.10
CA GLU A 32 -19.22 20.31 -7.89
C GLU A 32 -20.04 19.12 -8.39
N TYR A 33 -20.63 19.30 -9.58
CA TYR A 33 -21.37 18.25 -10.23
C TYR A 33 -20.37 17.37 -11.01
N ASN A 34 -20.07 16.22 -10.44
CA ASN A 34 -19.27 15.20 -11.11
C ASN A 34 -20.20 14.11 -11.70
N PRO A 35 -20.61 14.22 -12.99
CA PRO A 35 -21.54 13.27 -13.61
C PRO A 35 -20.91 11.90 -13.86
N SER A 36 -19.61 11.77 -13.77
CA SER A 36 -18.85 10.55 -14.11
C SER A 36 -18.25 9.81 -12.92
N GLY A 37 -18.41 10.31 -11.69
CA GLY A 37 -17.83 9.67 -10.51
C GLY A 37 -18.59 9.97 -9.24
N TYR A 38 -18.38 9.12 -8.25
CA TYR A 38 -18.90 9.33 -6.91
C TYR A 38 -18.01 10.34 -6.16
N THR A 39 -18.62 11.31 -5.49
CA THR A 39 -17.92 12.16 -4.54
C THR A 39 -17.58 11.38 -3.27
N MET A 40 -16.58 11.83 -2.51
CA MET A 40 -16.23 11.21 -1.22
C MET A 40 -17.39 11.22 -0.24
N ASP A 41 -18.18 12.30 -0.22
CA ASP A 41 -19.38 12.40 0.63
C ASP A 41 -20.47 11.39 0.21
N ALA A 42 -20.67 11.19 -1.09
CA ALA A 42 -21.61 10.18 -1.59
C ALA A 42 -21.15 8.75 -1.23
N LEU A 43 -19.87 8.45 -1.32
CA LEU A 43 -19.31 7.16 -0.90
C LEU A 43 -19.37 6.95 0.61
N SER A 44 -19.20 8.01 1.40
CA SER A 44 -19.27 7.94 2.86
C SER A 44 -20.71 7.88 3.40
N ALA A 45 -21.70 8.05 2.55
CA ALA A 45 -23.11 8.00 2.94
C ALA A 45 -23.62 6.59 3.27
N SER A 46 -22.88 5.53 2.92
CA SER A 46 -23.25 4.13 3.21
C SER A 46 -22.02 3.26 3.48
N VAL A 47 -22.23 2.13 4.15
CA VAL A 47 -21.17 1.14 4.44
C VAL A 47 -20.66 0.50 3.13
N GLU A 48 -21.52 0.28 2.15
CA GLU A 48 -21.17 -0.24 0.82
C GLU A 48 -20.31 0.77 0.05
N GLY A 49 -20.67 2.05 0.11
CA GLY A 49 -19.88 3.13 -0.48
C GLY A 49 -18.51 3.22 0.16
N TYR A 50 -18.43 3.13 1.49
CA TYR A 50 -17.17 3.10 2.22
C TYR A 50 -16.28 1.92 1.82
N GLN A 51 -16.86 0.76 1.49
CA GLN A 51 -16.10 -0.37 0.98
C GLN A 51 -15.34 -0.02 -0.31
N THR A 52 -15.87 0.87 -1.14
CA THR A 52 -15.18 1.37 -2.34
C THR A 52 -13.96 2.23 -1.96
N ILE A 53 -14.12 3.11 -0.95
CA ILE A 53 -12.99 3.89 -0.41
C ILE A 53 -11.91 2.93 0.12
N LEU A 54 -12.31 1.91 0.86
CA LEU A 54 -11.43 0.93 1.45
C LEU A 54 -10.70 0.06 0.39
N ASN A 55 -11.31 -0.17 -0.76
CA ASN A 55 -10.64 -0.89 -1.86
C ASN A 55 -9.42 -0.13 -2.39
N ASN A 56 -9.45 1.21 -2.36
CA ASN A 56 -8.35 2.03 -2.86
C ASN A 56 -7.09 1.95 -1.97
N VAL A 57 -7.21 1.52 -0.71
CA VAL A 57 -6.02 1.39 0.15
C VAL A 57 -5.02 0.34 -0.36
N TYR A 58 -5.48 -0.59 -1.21
CA TYR A 58 -4.63 -1.62 -1.83
C TYR A 58 -3.96 -1.17 -3.13
N PHE A 59 -4.32 0.00 -3.66
CA PHE A 59 -3.83 0.48 -4.96
C PHE A 59 -2.32 0.63 -5.03
N GLY A 60 -1.70 1.15 -3.98
CA GLY A 60 -0.25 1.31 -3.90
C GLY A 60 0.50 -0.02 -3.90
N MET A 61 -0.08 -1.08 -3.32
CA MET A 61 0.53 -2.41 -3.36
C MET A 61 0.64 -2.97 -4.76
N GLU A 62 -0.45 -2.88 -5.51
CA GLU A 62 -0.51 -3.40 -6.87
C GLU A 62 0.49 -2.70 -7.78
N ARG A 63 0.62 -1.38 -7.65
CA ARG A 63 1.52 -0.60 -8.52
C ARG A 63 2.97 -0.63 -8.08
N ALA A 64 3.25 -0.54 -6.79
CA ALA A 64 4.60 -0.34 -6.28
C ALA A 64 5.25 -1.63 -5.79
N LEU A 65 4.58 -2.36 -4.90
CA LEU A 65 5.23 -3.41 -4.12
C LEU A 65 5.19 -4.77 -4.82
N TYR A 66 4.05 -5.12 -5.44
CA TYR A 66 3.83 -6.47 -5.95
C TYR A 66 3.37 -6.52 -7.40
N GLY A 67 3.28 -5.37 -8.06
CA GLY A 67 2.89 -5.25 -9.45
C GLY A 67 4.05 -4.99 -10.40
N TYR A 68 3.78 -4.23 -11.44
CA TYR A 68 4.74 -3.83 -12.46
C TYR A 68 5.84 -2.88 -11.94
N GLY A 69 5.67 -2.33 -10.73
CA GLY A 69 6.68 -1.52 -10.07
C GLY A 69 7.95 -2.32 -9.81
N GLN A 70 9.06 -1.73 -10.01
CA GLN A 70 10.39 -2.34 -9.98
C GLN A 70 10.88 -2.66 -8.54
N PHE A 71 9.96 -2.77 -7.57
CA PHE A 71 10.28 -3.00 -6.17
C PHE A 71 11.11 -4.27 -5.94
N MET A 72 10.75 -5.37 -6.62
CA MET A 72 11.53 -6.61 -6.56
C MET A 72 12.96 -6.44 -7.04
N GLN A 73 13.20 -5.55 -7.99
CA GLN A 73 14.55 -5.22 -8.43
C GLN A 73 15.33 -4.48 -7.34
N MET A 74 14.66 -3.65 -6.57
CA MET A 74 15.29 -2.92 -5.44
C MET A 74 15.59 -3.85 -4.27
N THR A 75 14.75 -4.85 -4.00
CA THR A 75 14.89 -5.74 -2.85
C THR A 75 15.80 -6.93 -3.13
N GLU A 76 15.71 -7.51 -4.33
CA GLU A 76 16.43 -8.73 -4.71
C GLU A 76 17.64 -8.46 -5.61
N GLY A 77 17.64 -7.32 -6.32
CA GLY A 77 18.76 -6.92 -7.17
C GLY A 77 20.01 -6.68 -6.35
N GLY A 78 21.14 -7.27 -6.78
CA GLY A 78 22.43 -7.19 -6.07
C GLY A 78 22.64 -8.30 -5.04
N THR A 79 21.66 -9.18 -4.81
CA THR A 79 21.85 -10.38 -4.02
C THR A 79 22.54 -11.47 -4.83
N ASP A 80 23.04 -12.52 -4.17
CA ASP A 80 23.70 -13.67 -4.81
C ASP A 80 22.73 -14.61 -5.51
N ILE A 81 21.42 -14.44 -5.29
CA ILE A 81 20.36 -15.26 -5.90
C ILE A 81 19.77 -14.65 -7.18
N TRP A 82 20.13 -13.40 -7.51
CA TRP A 82 19.61 -12.71 -8.68
C TRP A 82 20.72 -12.22 -9.61
N THR A 83 20.53 -12.44 -10.93
CA THR A 83 21.39 -11.89 -11.98
C THR A 83 20.56 -11.39 -13.15
N SER A 84 21.06 -10.41 -13.89
CA SER A 84 20.38 -9.83 -15.05
C SER A 84 21.01 -10.31 -16.36
N GLN A 85 20.17 -10.61 -17.34
CA GLN A 85 20.60 -10.90 -18.70
C GLN A 85 20.91 -9.65 -19.53
N LYS A 86 20.32 -8.51 -19.19
CA LYS A 86 20.50 -7.26 -19.91
C LYS A 86 21.61 -6.43 -19.28
N ASN A 87 22.57 -6.01 -20.11
CA ASN A 87 23.69 -5.17 -19.65
C ASN A 87 23.26 -3.82 -19.05
N GLY A 88 22.09 -3.28 -19.44
CA GLY A 88 21.57 -2.02 -18.90
C GLY A 88 21.04 -2.12 -17.48
N ASP A 89 20.54 -3.28 -17.08
CA ASP A 89 19.94 -3.48 -15.75
C ASP A 89 20.99 -3.85 -14.67
N ASN A 90 22.25 -3.96 -15.07
CA ASN A 90 23.37 -4.31 -14.18
C ASN A 90 23.68 -3.28 -13.09
N LEU A 91 23.04 -2.11 -13.12
CA LEU A 91 23.30 -1.04 -12.14
C LEU A 91 22.88 -1.43 -10.73
N TYR A 92 21.75 -2.15 -10.59
CA TYR A 92 21.32 -2.69 -9.29
C TYR A 92 22.20 -3.82 -8.81
N LEU A 93 22.54 -4.73 -9.71
CA LEU A 93 23.42 -5.85 -9.42
C LEU A 93 24.82 -5.40 -8.99
N LYS A 94 25.23 -4.21 -9.41
CA LYS A 94 26.54 -3.61 -9.09
C LYS A 94 26.47 -2.52 -8.03
N TYR A 95 25.32 -2.34 -7.36
CA TYR A 95 25.10 -1.24 -6.41
C TYR A 95 25.42 0.14 -7.02
N GLY A 96 25.23 0.28 -8.33
CA GLY A 96 25.46 1.51 -9.08
C GLY A 96 24.35 2.54 -8.82
N MET A 97 24.38 3.15 -7.65
CA MET A 97 23.50 4.24 -7.29
C MET A 97 23.84 5.48 -8.10
N GLY A 98 22.84 6.20 -8.60
CA GLY A 98 23.00 7.47 -9.29
C GLY A 98 22.70 7.45 -10.78
N SER A 99 22.21 6.35 -11.34
CA SER A 99 21.62 6.35 -12.67
C SER A 99 20.20 6.90 -12.66
N ASP A 100 19.74 7.48 -13.77
CA ASP A 100 18.35 7.93 -13.95
C ASP A 100 17.35 6.79 -13.71
N PHE A 101 17.74 5.57 -14.05
CA PHE A 101 16.94 4.38 -13.84
C PHE A 101 16.75 4.07 -12.33
N ALA A 102 17.82 4.11 -11.52
CA ALA A 102 17.74 3.91 -10.06
C ALA A 102 16.88 4.99 -9.41
N ASN A 103 17.08 6.25 -9.81
CA ASN A 103 16.31 7.37 -9.31
C ASN A 103 14.82 7.23 -9.65
N ASN A 104 14.49 6.80 -10.86
CA ASN A 104 13.10 6.58 -11.29
C ASN A 104 12.43 5.44 -10.52
N MET A 105 13.13 4.37 -10.20
CA MET A 105 12.56 3.25 -9.43
C MET A 105 12.25 3.65 -8.00
N MET A 106 13.24 4.29 -7.32
CA MET A 106 13.04 4.80 -5.96
C MET A 106 11.90 5.80 -5.93
N ALA A 107 11.84 6.74 -6.88
CA ALA A 107 10.77 7.73 -6.98
C ALA A 107 9.41 7.06 -7.23
N ASN A 108 9.34 6.06 -8.10
CA ASN A 108 8.10 5.33 -8.36
C ASN A 108 7.61 4.58 -7.12
N THR A 109 8.51 3.89 -6.41
CA THR A 109 8.17 3.19 -5.15
C THR A 109 7.69 4.19 -4.09
N LEU A 110 8.41 5.31 -3.94
CA LEU A 110 8.05 6.38 -3.01
C LEU A 110 6.64 6.92 -3.32
N ASN A 111 6.41 7.34 -4.57
CA ASN A 111 5.13 7.91 -5.00
C ASN A 111 3.97 6.94 -4.79
N CYS A 112 4.11 5.69 -5.22
CA CYS A 112 3.03 4.71 -5.09
C CYS A 112 2.74 4.35 -3.63
N CYS A 113 3.75 4.30 -2.76
CA CYS A 113 3.53 4.09 -1.34
C CYS A 113 2.81 5.30 -0.70
N TYR A 114 3.18 6.54 -1.06
CA TYR A 114 2.49 7.71 -0.56
C TYR A 114 1.07 7.87 -1.11
N ASP A 115 0.81 7.46 -2.36
CA ASP A 115 -0.56 7.33 -2.87
C ASP A 115 -1.38 6.37 -2.00
N GLY A 116 -0.83 5.20 -1.69
CA GLY A 116 -1.45 4.23 -0.78
C GLY A 116 -1.68 4.79 0.63
N ILE A 117 -0.70 5.50 1.20
CA ILE A 117 -0.82 6.17 2.50
C ILE A 117 -1.92 7.24 2.47
N CYS A 118 -2.01 8.02 1.41
CA CYS A 118 -3.06 9.01 1.23
C CYS A 118 -4.45 8.37 1.26
N TYR A 119 -4.63 7.27 0.52
CA TYR A 119 -5.90 6.51 0.54
C TYR A 119 -6.19 5.91 1.91
N CYS A 120 -5.18 5.41 2.63
CA CYS A 120 -5.36 4.94 4.00
C CYS A 120 -5.81 6.07 4.94
N ASN A 121 -5.15 7.22 4.88
CA ASN A 121 -5.51 8.38 5.69
C ASN A 121 -6.94 8.86 5.39
N GLN A 122 -7.32 8.90 4.11
CA GLN A 122 -8.69 9.24 3.70
C GLN A 122 -9.71 8.23 4.25
N ALA A 123 -9.43 6.91 4.12
CA ALA A 123 -10.31 5.88 4.63
C ALA A 123 -10.51 5.99 6.15
N ILE A 124 -9.44 6.22 6.90
CA ILE A 124 -9.50 6.39 8.37
C ILE A 124 -10.37 7.59 8.76
N VAL A 125 -10.19 8.73 8.10
CA VAL A 125 -10.95 9.96 8.41
C VAL A 125 -12.41 9.83 7.97
N GLN A 126 -12.67 9.33 6.76
CA GLN A 126 -14.01 9.21 6.21
C GLN A 126 -14.89 8.22 6.98
N ALA A 127 -14.31 7.22 7.64
CA ALA A 127 -15.04 6.28 8.49
C ALA A 127 -15.91 6.98 9.56
N ASN A 128 -15.52 8.17 10.00
CA ASN A 128 -16.29 8.94 10.99
C ASN A 128 -17.60 9.52 10.43
N LYS A 129 -17.76 9.56 9.10
CA LYS A 129 -18.97 10.06 8.44
C LYS A 129 -19.92 8.94 8.05
N VAL A 130 -19.45 7.69 8.06
CA VAL A 130 -20.21 6.52 7.60
C VAL A 130 -21.17 6.05 8.70
N PRO A 131 -22.44 5.76 8.38
CA PRO A 131 -23.43 5.32 9.36
C PRO A 131 -23.25 3.83 9.70
N PHE A 132 -22.15 3.47 10.34
CA PHE A 132 -21.94 2.13 10.89
C PHE A 132 -22.95 1.82 12.00
N THR A 133 -23.35 0.57 12.11
CA THR A 133 -24.32 0.14 13.14
C THR A 133 -23.67 0.12 14.52
N THR A 134 -22.37 -0.24 14.58
CA THR A 134 -21.60 -0.33 15.82
C THR A 134 -20.19 0.20 15.65
N GLU A 135 -19.55 0.65 16.73
CA GLU A 135 -18.13 1.01 16.73
C GLU A 135 -17.23 -0.19 16.40
N GLU A 136 -17.64 -1.38 16.75
CA GLU A 136 -16.92 -2.61 16.40
C GLU A 136 -16.88 -2.83 14.90
N GLU A 137 -18.03 -2.70 14.19
CA GLU A 137 -18.10 -2.78 12.75
C GLU A 137 -17.21 -1.74 12.08
N LYS A 138 -17.26 -0.49 12.55
CA LYS A 138 -16.39 0.58 12.08
C LYS A 138 -14.92 0.23 12.25
N ASN A 139 -14.53 -0.17 13.47
CA ASN A 139 -13.12 -0.46 13.79
C ASN A 139 -12.59 -1.64 12.99
N GLN A 140 -13.39 -2.69 12.75
CA GLN A 140 -13.03 -3.82 11.89
C GLN A 140 -12.73 -3.38 10.45
N LYS A 141 -13.52 -2.44 9.92
CA LYS A 141 -13.29 -1.90 8.57
C LYS A 141 -12.06 -0.98 8.53
N VAL A 142 -11.94 -0.08 9.48
CA VAL A 142 -10.82 0.87 9.57
C VAL A 142 -9.49 0.16 9.81
N ALA A 143 -9.50 -0.96 10.51
CA ALA A 143 -8.31 -1.77 10.77
C ALA A 143 -7.58 -2.22 9.50
N GLU A 144 -8.29 -2.40 8.39
CA GLU A 144 -7.65 -2.67 7.10
C GLU A 144 -6.81 -1.49 6.62
N ALA A 145 -7.30 -0.27 6.77
CA ALA A 145 -6.57 0.93 6.37
C ALA A 145 -5.34 1.17 7.27
N HIS A 146 -5.47 0.93 8.58
CA HIS A 146 -4.33 0.97 9.52
C HIS A 146 -3.27 -0.07 9.14
N PHE A 147 -3.66 -1.31 8.92
CA PHE A 147 -2.74 -2.37 8.50
C PHE A 147 -1.99 -1.99 7.22
N MET A 148 -2.71 -1.51 6.21
CA MET A 148 -2.10 -1.13 4.94
C MET A 148 -1.16 0.08 5.07
N ARG A 149 -1.52 1.09 5.87
CA ARG A 149 -0.65 2.23 6.13
C ARG A 149 0.66 1.81 6.80
N ALA A 150 0.57 0.93 7.79
CA ALA A 150 1.74 0.36 8.42
C ALA A 150 2.63 -0.42 7.44
N VAL A 151 2.04 -1.20 6.53
CA VAL A 151 2.78 -1.95 5.50
C VAL A 151 3.51 -0.99 4.55
N TYR A 152 2.87 0.09 4.10
CA TYR A 152 3.52 1.08 3.24
C TYR A 152 4.68 1.77 3.95
N TYR A 153 4.49 2.26 5.16
CA TYR A 153 5.57 2.89 5.92
C TYR A 153 6.68 1.92 6.26
N TYR A 154 6.37 0.67 6.61
CA TYR A 154 7.38 -0.35 6.84
C TYR A 154 8.29 -0.51 5.61
N ASN A 155 7.71 -0.68 4.43
CA ASN A 155 8.48 -0.83 3.19
C ASN A 155 9.30 0.43 2.87
N LEU A 156 8.74 1.63 3.07
CA LEU A 156 9.47 2.88 2.87
C LEU A 156 10.67 3.01 3.81
N VAL A 157 10.48 2.72 5.09
CA VAL A 157 11.55 2.84 6.09
C VAL A 157 12.67 1.84 5.83
N GLU A 158 12.32 0.59 5.53
CA GLU A 158 13.31 -0.46 5.29
C GLU A 158 14.11 -0.24 3.98
N GLN A 159 13.53 0.43 2.99
CA GLN A 159 14.21 0.71 1.73
C GLN A 159 14.92 2.07 1.69
N LEU A 160 14.34 3.09 2.31
CA LEU A 160 14.76 4.48 2.15
C LEU A 160 15.26 5.13 3.46
N GLY A 161 15.08 4.46 4.59
CA GLY A 161 15.36 5.03 5.91
C GLY A 161 14.29 6.06 6.33
N GLY A 162 14.71 7.20 6.86
CA GLY A 162 13.79 8.24 7.29
C GLY A 162 13.03 8.86 6.11
N VAL A 163 11.72 8.97 6.26
CA VAL A 163 10.79 9.59 5.28
C VAL A 163 9.81 10.51 6.01
N THR A 164 9.04 11.30 5.27
CA THR A 164 8.04 12.19 5.87
C THR A 164 6.87 11.38 6.44
N LEU A 165 6.54 11.61 7.71
CA LEU A 165 5.41 10.95 8.36
C LEU A 165 4.12 11.76 8.15
N GLN A 166 3.20 11.22 7.35
CA GLN A 166 1.91 11.81 7.03
C GLN A 166 0.78 10.95 7.63
N MET A 167 0.14 11.45 8.68
CA MET A 167 -0.90 10.71 9.43
C MET A 167 -2.33 11.17 9.15
N SER A 168 -2.49 12.23 8.34
CA SER A 168 -3.78 12.79 7.94
C SER A 168 -3.83 13.04 6.44
N PRO A 169 -5.03 13.18 5.84
CA PRO A 169 -5.15 13.67 4.47
C PRO A 169 -4.45 15.01 4.29
N VAL A 170 -3.87 15.22 3.10
CA VAL A 170 -3.20 16.49 2.77
C VAL A 170 -4.26 17.55 2.51
N GLU A 171 -4.26 18.60 3.30
CA GLU A 171 -5.12 19.78 3.10
C GLU A 171 -4.37 20.88 2.34
N ASP A 172 -3.08 21.09 2.68
CA ASP A 172 -2.21 22.05 2.05
C ASP A 172 -0.91 21.41 1.56
N VAL A 173 -0.36 21.93 0.47
CA VAL A 173 0.90 21.44 -0.10
C VAL A 173 2.09 22.03 0.67
N ASP A 174 2.80 21.19 1.41
CA ASP A 174 4.12 21.54 1.95
C ASP A 174 5.19 21.32 0.87
N LEU A 175 5.83 22.41 0.46
CA LEU A 175 6.89 22.39 -0.56
C LEU A 175 8.25 21.92 -0.01
N HIS A 176 8.39 21.85 1.32
CA HIS A 176 9.63 21.47 1.99
C HIS A 176 9.40 20.52 3.15
N PRO A 177 8.77 19.35 2.89
CA PRO A 177 8.47 18.40 3.94
C PRO A 177 9.76 17.89 4.61
N GLY A 178 9.74 17.88 5.94
CA GLY A 178 10.82 17.31 6.74
C GLY A 178 10.89 15.78 6.60
N LYS A 179 11.99 15.19 7.05
CA LYS A 179 12.12 13.74 7.20
C LYS A 179 12.02 13.37 8.68
N ASP A 180 11.12 12.45 8.99
CA ASP A 180 11.07 11.81 10.30
C ASP A 180 12.12 10.69 10.37
N THR A 181 12.60 10.40 11.59
CA THR A 181 13.54 9.29 11.77
C THR A 181 12.84 7.94 11.62
N PRO A 182 13.53 6.86 11.24
CA PRO A 182 12.96 5.53 11.23
C PRO A 182 12.26 5.17 12.54
N LEU A 183 12.89 5.45 13.67
CA LEU A 183 12.32 5.18 14.99
C LEU A 183 11.00 5.94 15.22
N ASP A 184 10.94 7.23 14.87
CA ASP A 184 9.71 8.00 14.97
C ASP A 184 8.57 7.38 14.17
N ILE A 185 8.87 6.90 12.95
CA ILE A 185 7.87 6.29 12.08
C ILE A 185 7.37 4.96 12.67
N TYR A 186 8.29 4.15 13.21
CA TYR A 186 7.90 2.93 13.93
C TYR A 186 7.02 3.22 15.14
N GLU A 187 7.39 4.19 15.97
CA GLU A 187 6.68 4.50 17.21
C GLU A 187 5.36 5.24 17.01
N LYS A 188 5.28 6.12 16.01
CA LYS A 188 4.10 6.98 15.80
C LYS A 188 3.10 6.40 14.80
N CYS A 189 3.53 5.49 13.92
CA CYS A 189 2.69 4.95 12.87
C CYS A 189 2.69 3.41 12.84
N ILE A 190 3.83 2.77 12.50
CA ILE A 190 3.85 1.36 12.13
C ILE A 190 3.33 0.48 13.28
N ILE A 191 3.91 0.60 14.48
CA ILE A 191 3.54 -0.25 15.62
C ILE A 191 2.13 0.07 16.12
N PRO A 192 1.73 1.33 16.36
CA PRO A 192 0.36 1.64 16.77
C PRO A 192 -0.70 1.19 15.76
N ASP A 193 -0.46 1.35 14.48
CA ASP A 193 -1.38 0.92 13.42
C ASP A 193 -1.52 -0.61 13.38
N LEU A 194 -0.42 -1.34 13.58
CA LEU A 194 -0.46 -2.81 13.63
C LEU A 194 -1.12 -3.32 14.91
N GLU A 195 -0.92 -2.67 16.06
CA GLU A 195 -1.64 -3.02 17.31
C GLU A 195 -3.15 -2.81 17.14
N PHE A 196 -3.56 -1.71 16.51
CA PHE A 196 -4.97 -1.48 16.18
C PHE A 196 -5.49 -2.58 15.25
N ALA A 197 -4.72 -2.95 14.24
CA ALA A 197 -5.08 -4.02 13.31
C ALA A 197 -5.20 -5.39 14.01
N VAL A 198 -4.28 -5.73 14.92
CA VAL A 198 -4.35 -6.97 15.73
C VAL A 198 -5.60 -6.99 16.59
N GLN A 199 -5.98 -5.85 17.15
CA GLN A 199 -7.17 -5.76 18.00
C GLN A 199 -8.47 -5.99 17.22
N TRP A 200 -8.59 -5.42 16.00
CA TRP A 200 -9.88 -5.29 15.33
C TRP A 200 -10.04 -6.13 14.07
N LEU A 201 -8.96 -6.59 13.43
CA LEU A 201 -9.10 -7.47 12.26
C LEU A 201 -9.71 -8.82 12.67
N PRO A 202 -10.59 -9.39 11.83
CA PRO A 202 -11.20 -10.68 12.11
C PRO A 202 -10.17 -11.79 12.10
N VAL A 203 -10.44 -12.83 12.91
CA VAL A 203 -9.64 -14.05 12.92
C VAL A 203 -9.85 -14.84 11.63
N GLU A 204 -11.06 -14.84 11.10
CA GLU A 204 -11.39 -15.55 9.87
C GLU A 204 -10.52 -15.08 8.71
N GLU A 205 -9.94 -16.03 8.01
CA GLU A 205 -9.15 -15.75 6.83
C GLU A 205 -10.04 -15.24 5.70
N ARG A 206 -9.69 -14.08 5.17
CA ARG A 206 -10.34 -13.49 4.00
C ARG A 206 -9.40 -13.60 2.82
N THR A 207 -9.94 -14.03 1.69
CA THR A 207 -9.20 -14.45 0.50
C THR A 207 -8.08 -13.49 0.04
N THR A 208 -8.27 -12.17 0.18
CA THR A 208 -7.30 -11.15 -0.29
C THR A 208 -7.06 -10.05 0.74
N ARG A 209 -7.83 -10.04 1.81
CA ARG A 209 -7.77 -9.00 2.83
C ARG A 209 -7.01 -9.48 4.06
N PRO A 210 -6.34 -8.58 4.80
CA PRO A 210 -5.65 -8.97 6.00
C PRO A 210 -6.62 -9.51 7.05
N SER A 211 -6.16 -10.48 7.81
CA SER A 211 -6.80 -11.05 8.99
C SER A 211 -5.95 -10.77 10.23
N LYS A 212 -6.43 -11.17 11.40
CA LYS A 212 -5.69 -11.00 12.65
C LYS A 212 -4.29 -11.63 12.59
N LYS A 213 -4.15 -12.84 12.02
CA LYS A 213 -2.83 -13.48 11.86
C LYS A 213 -1.88 -12.68 10.97
N SER A 214 -2.43 -12.00 9.95
CA SER A 214 -1.64 -11.12 9.08
C SER A 214 -1.04 -9.95 9.86
N ALA A 215 -1.89 -9.29 10.69
CA ALA A 215 -1.46 -8.17 11.51
C ALA A 215 -0.46 -8.60 12.59
N MET A 216 -0.67 -9.76 13.22
CA MET A 216 0.25 -10.32 14.23
C MET A 216 1.62 -10.63 13.62
N GLY A 217 1.68 -11.26 12.44
CA GLY A 217 2.93 -11.53 11.75
C GLY A 217 3.71 -10.26 11.41
N MET A 218 3.01 -9.25 10.86
CA MET A 218 3.63 -7.96 10.59
C MET A 218 4.05 -7.22 11.86
N LEU A 219 3.25 -7.27 12.93
CA LEU A 219 3.60 -6.65 14.21
C LEU A 219 4.85 -7.27 14.82
N ALA A 220 4.94 -8.61 14.86
CA ALA A 220 6.13 -9.31 15.36
C ALA A 220 7.38 -8.90 14.57
N ARG A 221 7.27 -8.84 13.24
CA ARG A 221 8.35 -8.42 12.34
C ARG A 221 8.73 -6.95 12.56
N ALA A 222 7.75 -6.05 12.59
CA ALA A 222 7.98 -4.63 12.79
C ALA A 222 8.62 -4.33 14.15
N CYS A 223 8.14 -4.97 15.22
CA CYS A 223 8.73 -4.85 16.55
C CYS A 223 10.17 -5.38 16.60
N LEU A 224 10.47 -6.47 15.89
CA LEU A 224 11.83 -7.00 15.82
C LEU A 224 12.76 -6.06 15.03
N GLN A 225 12.30 -5.56 13.88
CA GLN A 225 13.07 -4.70 12.99
C GLN A 225 13.34 -3.33 13.64
N SER A 226 12.39 -2.79 14.40
CA SER A 226 12.56 -1.51 15.11
C SER A 226 13.76 -1.48 16.07
N ILE A 227 14.25 -2.65 16.52
CA ILE A 227 15.41 -2.78 17.41
C ILE A 227 16.70 -2.24 16.76
N GLU A 228 16.79 -2.26 15.43
CA GLU A 228 17.94 -1.71 14.71
C GLU A 228 18.05 -0.19 14.88
N TYR A 229 16.92 0.47 15.11
CA TYR A 229 16.82 1.92 15.27
C TYR A 229 16.71 2.35 16.73
N ASP A 230 16.46 1.41 17.65
CA ASP A 230 16.25 1.67 19.08
C ASP A 230 17.24 0.89 19.96
N SER A 231 18.25 1.58 20.49
CA SER A 231 19.23 1.00 21.40
C SER A 231 18.61 0.47 22.71
N SER A 232 17.45 0.96 23.12
CA SER A 232 16.72 0.48 24.31
C SER A 232 16.01 -0.84 24.08
N LYS A 233 15.82 -1.24 22.83
CA LYS A 233 15.11 -2.46 22.43
C LYS A 233 13.69 -2.56 23.02
N LYS A 234 13.00 -1.44 23.10
CA LYS A 234 11.69 -1.27 23.75
C LYS A 234 10.66 -2.31 23.28
N TYR A 235 10.67 -2.65 22.00
CA TYR A 235 9.68 -3.54 21.41
C TYR A 235 10.10 -5.01 21.32
N ALA A 236 11.31 -5.36 21.79
CA ALA A 236 11.79 -6.75 21.73
C ALA A 236 10.88 -7.74 22.46
N GLN A 237 10.41 -7.35 23.64
CA GLN A 237 9.50 -8.17 24.43
C GLN A 237 8.16 -8.36 23.73
N ARG A 238 7.63 -7.29 23.09
CA ARG A 238 6.37 -7.36 22.33
C ARG A 238 6.49 -8.28 21.12
N ALA A 239 7.59 -8.19 20.37
CA ALA A 239 7.87 -9.11 19.27
C ALA A 239 7.84 -10.58 19.73
N LEU A 240 8.50 -10.87 20.87
CA LEU A 240 8.54 -12.21 21.44
C LEU A 240 7.15 -12.72 21.85
N GLU A 241 6.34 -11.88 22.49
CA GLU A 241 4.99 -12.23 22.94
C GLU A 241 4.08 -12.61 21.77
N VAL A 242 4.04 -11.75 20.75
CA VAL A 242 3.22 -11.99 19.55
C VAL A 242 3.70 -13.25 18.80
N ALA A 243 5.00 -13.40 18.61
CA ALA A 243 5.55 -14.58 17.96
C ALA A 243 5.26 -15.87 18.71
N LYS A 244 5.37 -15.87 20.04
CA LYS A 244 5.01 -17.04 20.88
C LYS A 244 3.54 -17.40 20.74
N GLU A 245 2.62 -16.44 20.81
CA GLU A 245 1.19 -16.69 20.65
C GLU A 245 0.90 -17.36 19.29
N MET A 246 1.51 -16.88 18.20
CA MET A 246 1.35 -17.46 16.87
C MET A 246 1.94 -18.89 16.79
N VAL A 247 3.11 -19.13 17.37
CA VAL A 247 3.73 -20.46 17.41
C VAL A 247 2.91 -21.45 18.23
N GLU A 248 2.35 -21.03 19.34
CA GLU A 248 1.48 -21.85 20.18
C GLU A 248 0.17 -22.21 19.47
N ASP A 249 -0.45 -21.25 18.77
CA ASP A 249 -1.61 -21.53 17.93
C ASP A 249 -1.28 -22.52 16.81
N CYS A 250 -0.15 -22.35 16.14
CA CYS A 250 0.32 -23.28 15.11
C CYS A 250 0.48 -24.71 15.67
N LYS A 251 1.10 -24.87 16.84
CA LYS A 251 1.24 -26.16 17.53
C LYS A 251 -0.11 -26.76 17.94
N ALA A 252 -1.10 -25.92 18.21
CA ALA A 252 -2.47 -26.32 18.51
C ALA A 252 -3.32 -26.60 17.25
N GLY A 253 -2.70 -26.60 16.07
CA GLY A 253 -3.37 -26.85 14.79
C GLY A 253 -4.13 -25.63 14.23
N GLY A 254 -3.80 -24.42 14.68
CA GLY A 254 -4.39 -23.18 14.17
C GLY A 254 -5.81 -22.92 14.67
N ALA A 255 -6.16 -23.45 15.86
CA ALA A 255 -7.54 -23.42 16.34
C ALA A 255 -8.04 -22.01 16.73
N ALA A 256 -7.15 -21.11 17.17
CA ALA A 256 -7.51 -19.79 17.66
C ALA A 256 -7.26 -18.68 16.64
N LEU A 257 -6.19 -18.75 15.86
CA LEU A 257 -5.74 -17.70 14.94
C LEU A 257 -5.68 -18.17 13.48
N GLY A 258 -5.75 -19.46 13.23
CA GLY A 258 -5.58 -20.05 11.90
C GLY A 258 -4.13 -20.05 11.42
N VAL A 259 -3.16 -20.03 12.33
CA VAL A 259 -1.74 -20.16 11.99
C VAL A 259 -1.42 -21.62 11.72
N TYR A 260 -0.81 -21.88 10.57
CA TYR A 260 -0.53 -23.24 10.12
C TYR A 260 0.88 -23.32 9.53
N MET A 261 1.51 -24.48 9.62
CA MET A 261 2.76 -24.82 8.97
C MET A 261 2.62 -26.21 8.32
N TYR A 262 3.03 -26.33 7.06
CA TYR A 262 3.07 -27.63 6.38
C TYR A 262 4.24 -28.48 6.88
N ASP A 263 4.04 -29.79 6.91
CA ASP A 263 5.09 -30.74 7.31
C ASP A 263 6.23 -30.80 6.27
N ASN A 264 5.90 -30.60 4.99
CA ASN A 264 6.87 -30.60 3.90
C ASN A 264 6.90 -29.27 3.20
N ILE A 265 8.09 -28.76 2.93
CA ILE A 265 8.27 -27.49 2.22
C ILE A 265 7.68 -27.51 0.80
N GLU A 266 7.63 -28.67 0.17
CA GLU A 266 7.04 -28.86 -1.16
C GLU A 266 5.55 -28.53 -1.18
N ASP A 267 4.84 -28.80 -0.08
CA ASP A 267 3.41 -28.49 0.04
C ASP A 267 3.14 -26.97 0.09
N VAL A 268 4.09 -26.19 0.59
CA VAL A 268 3.99 -24.71 0.61
C VAL A 268 3.91 -24.15 -0.81
N PHE A 269 4.62 -24.77 -1.75
CA PHE A 269 4.75 -24.33 -3.15
C PHE A 269 3.93 -25.19 -4.11
N ALA A 270 3.15 -26.17 -3.63
CA ALA A 270 2.33 -27.00 -4.47
C ALA A 270 1.24 -26.17 -5.18
N GLU A 271 1.02 -26.44 -6.46
CA GLU A 271 0.01 -25.74 -7.26
C GLU A 271 -1.40 -25.84 -6.64
N SER A 272 -1.72 -27.01 -6.08
CA SER A 272 -2.98 -27.25 -5.37
C SER A 272 -3.20 -26.32 -4.18
N ASN A 273 -2.13 -25.81 -3.59
CA ASN A 273 -2.17 -24.94 -2.41
C ASN A 273 -2.07 -23.43 -2.75
N ASN A 274 -1.90 -23.08 -4.03
CA ASN A 274 -1.72 -21.68 -4.44
C ASN A 274 -2.82 -20.73 -3.95
N PHE A 275 -4.08 -21.16 -4.01
CA PHE A 275 -5.21 -20.33 -3.59
C PHE A 275 -5.49 -20.42 -2.09
N GLU A 276 -5.38 -21.61 -1.54
CA GLU A 276 -5.76 -21.95 -0.18
C GLU A 276 -4.54 -22.23 0.71
N ASN A 277 -3.39 -21.59 0.42
CA ASN A 277 -2.19 -21.78 1.20
C ASN A 277 -2.42 -21.36 2.66
N LYS A 278 -2.44 -22.32 3.55
CA LYS A 278 -2.75 -22.12 4.98
C LYS A 278 -1.58 -21.54 5.75
N GLU A 279 -0.34 -21.77 5.29
CA GLU A 279 0.86 -21.25 5.92
C GLU A 279 1.04 -19.75 5.67
N ALA A 280 0.55 -19.25 4.53
CA ALA A 280 0.62 -17.85 4.22
C ALA A 280 -0.19 -17.01 5.24
N LEU A 281 0.48 -16.08 5.91
CA LEU A 281 -0.16 -15.17 6.87
C LEU A 281 -1.04 -14.16 6.17
N TRP A 282 -0.67 -13.74 4.97
CA TRP A 282 -1.42 -12.85 4.11
C TRP A 282 -1.12 -13.13 2.64
N LYS A 283 -2.13 -13.05 1.78
CA LYS A 283 -2.05 -13.38 0.35
C LYS A 283 -2.51 -12.19 -0.49
N HIS A 284 -1.69 -11.80 -1.45
CA HIS A 284 -2.12 -10.93 -2.54
C HIS A 284 -2.38 -11.78 -3.77
N ARG A 285 -3.62 -11.75 -4.28
CA ARG A 285 -4.05 -12.62 -5.40
C ARG A 285 -4.14 -11.85 -6.69
N TYR A 286 -3.59 -12.44 -7.74
CA TYR A 286 -3.79 -12.01 -9.12
C TYR A 286 -4.83 -12.90 -9.78
N VAL A 287 -5.84 -12.29 -10.42
CA VAL A 287 -6.92 -13.03 -11.10
C VAL A 287 -6.65 -12.99 -12.60
N VAL A 288 -6.74 -14.16 -13.24
CA VAL A 288 -6.65 -14.28 -14.70
C VAL A 288 -7.78 -13.46 -15.36
N GLY A 289 -7.40 -12.55 -16.27
CA GLY A 289 -8.37 -11.68 -16.94
C GLY A 289 -8.74 -10.40 -16.17
N GLY A 290 -8.16 -10.19 -14.97
CA GLY A 290 -8.25 -8.92 -14.26
C GLY A 290 -7.44 -7.83 -14.97
N VAL A 291 -7.74 -6.57 -14.63
CA VAL A 291 -7.11 -5.38 -15.23
C VAL A 291 -5.61 -5.33 -14.98
N SER A 292 -5.11 -5.96 -13.94
CA SER A 292 -3.70 -6.11 -13.61
C SER A 292 -3.30 -7.58 -13.54
N ASN A 293 -3.29 -8.27 -14.66
CA ASN A 293 -2.74 -9.62 -14.72
C ASN A 293 -1.21 -9.60 -14.82
N GLN A 294 -0.58 -8.65 -14.20
CA GLN A 294 0.87 -8.51 -14.26
C GLN A 294 1.53 -9.23 -13.10
N ALA A 295 1.51 -10.56 -13.16
CA ALA A 295 2.52 -11.35 -12.49
C ALA A 295 3.92 -11.01 -13.07
N TRP A 296 4.31 -9.74 -12.96
CA TRP A 296 5.55 -9.20 -13.49
C TRP A 296 6.79 -9.89 -12.91
N ILE A 297 6.67 -10.42 -11.71
CA ILE A 297 7.68 -11.28 -11.10
C ILE A 297 7.98 -12.48 -11.98
N MET A 298 6.94 -13.08 -12.58
CA MET A 298 7.09 -14.21 -13.50
C MET A 298 7.73 -13.78 -14.84
N ASN A 299 7.37 -12.60 -15.34
CA ASN A 299 7.96 -12.05 -16.57
C ASN A 299 9.41 -11.65 -16.37
N GLN A 300 9.75 -11.05 -15.25
CA GLN A 300 11.13 -10.67 -14.94
C GLN A 300 12.02 -11.89 -14.79
N ASN A 301 11.53 -12.96 -14.19
CA ASN A 301 12.28 -14.21 -14.09
C ASN A 301 12.56 -14.86 -15.44
N ASN A 302 11.69 -14.66 -16.45
CA ASN A 302 11.84 -15.29 -17.76
C ASN A 302 12.60 -14.47 -18.78
N GLU A 303 12.50 -13.14 -18.74
CA GLU A 303 13.01 -12.28 -19.82
C GLU A 303 14.17 -11.38 -19.39
N GLN A 304 14.28 -11.03 -18.11
CA GLN A 304 15.21 -10.02 -17.65
C GLN A 304 16.18 -10.48 -16.56
N PHE A 305 15.78 -11.44 -15.71
CA PHE A 305 16.58 -11.87 -14.57
C PHE A 305 16.71 -13.40 -14.53
N TYR A 306 17.94 -13.90 -14.32
CA TYR A 306 18.21 -15.28 -14.02
C TYR A 306 18.43 -15.45 -12.52
N CYS A 307 17.61 -16.29 -11.91
CA CYS A 307 17.91 -16.79 -10.58
C CYS A 307 18.83 -18.00 -10.69
N PRO A 308 20.01 -18.05 -10.07
CA PRO A 308 20.90 -19.21 -10.11
C PRO A 308 20.29 -20.46 -9.46
N LEU A 309 19.28 -20.29 -8.61
CA LEU A 309 18.44 -21.40 -8.13
C LEU A 309 17.46 -21.92 -9.19
N THR A 310 17.57 -21.44 -10.44
CA THR A 310 16.70 -21.78 -11.57
C THR A 310 16.71 -23.24 -11.99
N ALA A 311 17.64 -24.05 -11.54
CA ALA A 311 17.47 -25.50 -11.74
C ALA A 311 16.20 -26.00 -11.00
N PHE A 312 15.91 -25.45 -9.85
CA PHE A 312 14.73 -25.83 -9.05
C PHE A 312 13.48 -25.05 -9.50
N SER A 313 13.55 -23.74 -9.66
CA SER A 313 12.42 -22.94 -10.14
C SER A 313 12.12 -23.16 -11.62
N ALA A 314 13.09 -23.43 -12.49
CA ALA A 314 12.84 -23.76 -13.88
C ALA A 314 12.17 -25.13 -14.06
N ILE A 315 12.33 -26.05 -13.14
CA ILE A 315 11.57 -27.32 -13.15
C ILE A 315 10.11 -27.04 -12.78
N VAL A 316 9.85 -26.19 -11.80
CA VAL A 316 8.49 -25.83 -11.37
C VAL A 316 7.82 -24.90 -12.39
N PHE A 317 8.53 -23.95 -13.00
CA PHE A 317 7.95 -22.96 -13.92
C PHE A 317 8.01 -23.36 -15.41
N LYS A 318 8.94 -24.22 -15.82
CA LYS A 318 9.08 -24.63 -17.23
C LYS A 318 7.97 -25.53 -17.73
N THR A 319 7.33 -26.28 -16.86
CA THR A 319 6.16 -27.10 -17.19
C THR A 319 4.93 -26.23 -17.49
N ASP A 320 4.89 -24.99 -17.01
CA ASP A 320 3.69 -24.16 -17.02
C ASP A 320 3.63 -23.16 -18.17
N ILE A 321 4.77 -22.67 -18.63
CA ILE A 321 4.87 -21.75 -19.77
C ILE A 321 4.42 -22.43 -21.06
N HIS A 322 4.62 -23.75 -21.21
CA HIS A 322 4.22 -24.50 -22.39
C HIS A 322 2.75 -24.93 -22.38
N SER A 323 2.10 -24.97 -21.23
CA SER A 323 0.69 -25.40 -21.10
C SER A 323 -0.32 -24.28 -21.25
N GLY A 324 0.13 -23.01 -21.37
CA GLY A 324 -0.76 -21.84 -21.41
C GLY A 324 -1.54 -21.60 -20.13
N ASN A 325 -1.21 -22.31 -19.07
CA ASN A 325 -1.83 -22.16 -17.76
C ASN A 325 -1.20 -21.00 -16.99
N LYS A 326 -1.97 -20.30 -16.24
CA LYS A 326 -1.73 -18.95 -15.73
C LYS A 326 -1.56 -19.01 -14.23
N TYR A 327 -0.33 -18.82 -13.75
CA TYR A 327 0.04 -19.08 -12.37
C TYR A 327 0.23 -17.85 -11.51
N LEU A 328 -0.01 -18.08 -10.25
CA LEU A 328 0.06 -17.13 -9.17
C LEU A 328 1.40 -17.21 -8.47
N SER A 329 2.04 -16.08 -8.25
CA SER A 329 3.12 -16.02 -7.31
C SER A 329 2.57 -15.82 -5.90
N LEU A 330 2.90 -16.72 -5.00
CA LEU A 330 2.70 -16.55 -3.57
C LEU A 330 3.89 -15.74 -3.05
N ILE A 331 3.60 -14.54 -2.57
CA ILE A 331 4.58 -13.77 -1.81
C ILE A 331 4.38 -14.13 -0.35
N HIS A 332 5.32 -14.88 0.19
CA HIS A 332 5.37 -15.15 1.63
C HIS A 332 5.92 -13.92 2.34
N ILE A 333 5.12 -13.38 3.22
CA ILE A 333 5.56 -12.37 4.19
C ILE A 333 6.09 -13.07 5.43
#